data_a74b73c7917a127fcf04d1f69de23141
#
_entry.id   a74b73c7917a127fcf04d1f69de23141
#
_cell.length_a   1.000
_cell.length_b   1.000
_cell.length_c   1.000
_cell.angle_alpha   90.00
_cell.angle_beta   90.00
_cell.angle_gamma   90.00
#
_symmetry.space_group_name_H-M   'P 1'
#
loop_
_entity.id
_entity.type
_entity.pdbx_description
1 polymer ?
#
loop_
_entity_poly.entity_id
_entity_poly.type
_entity_poly.pdbx_seq_one_letter_code
_entity_poly.pdbx_strand_id
1 'polypeptide(L)'
;AEDVVVLDRGRVVEQGPTARVLSAPRSDFVARLTGTAVLTGVIDGEACAPGLRLPSGRVVHGRPQDDPTEAETADHSAGLSPGAPGVALVPPDAVALYREAPQGSPRNVLTGRVTGLERSGALVSVRLELEKGQRLSAAVTAGAVAELGIAEGREVYCVIKAVQVRVVAQRG
;
A
#
# COMPACT_ATOMS: atom_id res chain seq x y z
N ALA A 1 14.32 -1.24 22.83
CA ALA A 1 13.73 -0.80 21.55
C ALA A 1 14.75 0.13 20.89
N GLU A 2 15.13 -0.20 19.69
CA GLU A 2 16.10 0.60 18.94
C GLU A 2 15.33 1.59 18.08
N ASP A 3 15.72 2.84 18.12
CA ASP A 3 15.22 3.87 17.24
C ASP A 3 16.07 3.92 15.97
N VAL A 4 15.42 4.20 14.86
CA VAL A 4 16.07 4.41 13.57
C VAL A 4 15.88 5.85 13.12
N VAL A 5 16.91 6.39 12.49
CA VAL A 5 16.88 7.67 11.80
C VAL A 5 17.12 7.40 10.32
N VAL A 6 16.19 7.81 9.49
CA VAL A 6 16.27 7.64 8.04
C VAL A 6 16.66 8.95 7.39
N LEU A 7 17.72 8.89 6.61
CA LEU A 7 18.26 10.03 5.86
C LEU A 7 18.03 9.84 4.37
N ASP A 8 17.49 10.85 3.71
CA ASP A 8 17.45 10.96 2.25
C ASP A 8 18.07 12.29 1.82
N ARG A 9 19.03 12.24 0.93
CA ARG A 9 19.75 13.42 0.39
C ARG A 9 20.28 14.36 1.48
N GLY A 10 20.79 13.78 2.59
CA GLY A 10 21.38 14.53 3.70
C GLY A 10 20.37 15.18 4.65
N ARG A 11 19.10 14.85 4.55
CA ARG A 11 18.04 15.31 5.46
C ARG A 11 17.40 14.13 6.18
N VAL A 12 17.03 14.34 7.44
CA VAL A 12 16.23 13.38 8.18
C VAL A 12 14.82 13.41 7.60
N VAL A 13 14.40 12.28 7.02
CA VAL A 13 13.05 12.14 6.42
C VAL A 13 12.09 11.42 7.37
N GLU A 14 12.64 10.57 8.23
CA GLU A 14 11.85 9.87 9.25
C GLU A 14 12.74 9.42 10.41
N GLN A 15 12.16 9.38 11.62
CA GLN A 15 12.83 8.85 12.82
C GLN A 15 11.82 8.26 13.81
N GLY A 16 12.28 7.34 14.64
CA GLY A 16 11.49 6.72 15.71
C GLY A 16 11.75 5.23 15.86
N PRO A 17 10.92 4.53 16.66
CA PRO A 17 11.07 3.10 16.88
C PRO A 17 11.10 2.32 15.56
N THR A 18 12.11 1.46 15.39
CA THR A 18 12.35 0.71 14.14
C THR A 18 11.11 -0.04 13.67
N ALA A 19 10.40 -0.70 14.60
CA ALA A 19 9.18 -1.42 14.27
C ALA A 19 8.11 -0.51 13.66
N ARG A 20 7.94 0.71 14.19
CA ARG A 20 7.00 1.69 13.65
C ARG A 20 7.42 2.19 12.27
N VAL A 21 8.66 2.59 12.14
CA VAL A 21 9.18 3.15 10.88
C VAL A 21 9.06 2.14 9.74
N LEU A 22 9.32 0.87 10.01
CA LEU A 22 9.24 -0.19 9.00
C LEU A 22 7.80 -0.64 8.71
N SER A 23 6.91 -0.66 9.72
CA SER A 23 5.53 -1.14 9.55
C SER A 23 4.55 -0.06 9.09
N ALA A 24 4.84 1.21 9.39
CA ALA A 24 3.99 2.36 9.05
C ALA A 24 4.86 3.55 8.59
N PRO A 25 5.51 3.42 7.43
CA PRO A 25 6.37 4.47 6.92
C PRO A 25 5.58 5.75 6.64
N ARG A 26 6.15 6.89 7.02
CA ARG A 26 5.57 8.21 6.80
C ARG A 26 6.18 8.91 5.57
N SER A 27 7.34 8.44 5.12
CA SER A 27 8.02 8.98 3.94
C SER A 27 7.96 8.00 2.77
N ASP A 28 7.85 8.52 1.57
CA ASP A 28 7.91 7.74 0.33
C ASP A 28 9.21 6.95 0.20
N PHE A 29 10.29 7.48 0.77
CA PHE A 29 11.58 6.81 0.76
C PHE A 29 11.55 5.54 1.60
N VAL A 30 11.03 5.59 2.83
CA VAL A 30 10.92 4.41 3.70
C VAL A 30 9.89 3.42 3.16
N ALA A 31 8.77 3.90 2.63
CA ALA A 31 7.78 3.04 1.98
C ALA A 31 8.41 2.22 0.84
N ARG A 32 9.21 2.84 -0.01
CA ARG A 32 9.95 2.13 -1.07
C ARG A 32 10.98 1.15 -0.52
N LEU A 33 11.67 1.52 0.55
CA LEU A 33 12.67 0.66 1.17
C LEU A 33 12.06 -0.62 1.75
N THR A 34 10.86 -0.53 2.30
CA THR A 34 10.11 -1.67 2.86
C THR A 34 9.29 -2.43 1.81
N GLY A 35 9.30 -1.99 0.56
CA GLY A 35 8.48 -2.56 -0.52
C GLY A 35 7.00 -2.16 -0.44
N THR A 36 6.62 -1.29 0.48
CA THR A 36 5.26 -0.78 0.61
C THR A 36 4.93 0.10 -0.61
N ALA A 37 3.82 -0.20 -1.28
CA ALA A 37 3.34 0.62 -2.38
C ALA A 37 2.65 1.88 -1.86
N VAL A 38 2.88 2.99 -2.55
CA VAL A 38 2.23 4.27 -2.30
C VAL A 38 1.31 4.56 -3.48
N LEU A 39 0.01 4.37 -3.28
CA LEU A 39 -1.00 4.73 -4.26
C LEU A 39 -1.48 6.15 -3.98
N THR A 40 -1.58 6.97 -5.01
CA THR A 40 -1.99 8.38 -4.88
C THR A 40 -3.40 8.59 -5.43
N GLY A 41 -4.14 9.48 -4.82
CA GLY A 41 -5.51 9.77 -5.23
C GLY A 41 -6.16 10.84 -4.36
N VAL A 42 -7.46 10.79 -4.26
CA VAL A 42 -8.25 11.65 -3.39
C VAL A 42 -8.97 10.84 -2.32
N ILE A 43 -9.07 11.39 -1.13
CA ILE A 43 -9.78 10.75 -0.02
C ILE A 43 -11.26 10.57 -0.40
N ASP A 44 -11.77 9.38 -0.17
CA ASP A 44 -13.17 8.99 -0.36
C ASP A 44 -13.67 8.27 0.89
N GLY A 45 -14.95 8.48 1.21
CA GLY A 45 -15.56 7.90 2.41
C GLY A 45 -15.36 8.73 3.67
N GLU A 46 -15.78 8.16 4.79
CA GLU A 46 -15.71 8.80 6.11
C GLU A 46 -14.36 8.53 6.79
N ALA A 47 -13.99 9.39 7.72
CA ALA A 47 -12.71 9.30 8.42
C ALA A 47 -12.52 7.96 9.18
N CYS A 48 -13.59 7.35 9.69
CA CYS A 48 -13.55 6.06 10.37
C CYS A 48 -13.44 4.85 9.41
N ALA A 49 -13.80 5.04 8.13
CA ALA A 49 -13.74 4.02 7.08
C ALA A 49 -13.26 4.64 5.76
N PRO A 50 -12.03 5.17 5.74
CA PRO A 50 -11.55 5.92 4.60
C PRO A 50 -11.29 5.01 3.40
N GLY A 51 -11.50 5.58 2.23
CA GLY A 51 -11.04 5.06 0.96
C GLY A 51 -10.13 6.04 0.26
N LEU A 52 -9.42 5.57 -0.73
CA LEU A 52 -8.67 6.38 -1.66
C LEU A 52 -9.21 6.15 -3.06
N ARG A 53 -9.78 7.17 -3.69
CA ARG A 53 -10.19 7.13 -5.09
C ARG A 53 -8.97 7.37 -5.96
N LEU A 54 -8.59 6.36 -6.71
CA LEU A 54 -7.47 6.41 -7.66
C LEU A 54 -7.87 7.20 -8.92
N PRO A 55 -6.89 7.67 -9.72
CA PRO A 55 -7.14 8.32 -11.01
C PRO A 55 -7.92 7.46 -12.02
N SER A 56 -7.92 6.14 -11.84
CA SER A 56 -8.74 5.20 -12.62
C SER A 56 -10.23 5.21 -12.24
N GLY A 57 -10.61 5.89 -11.15
CA GLY A 57 -11.95 5.89 -10.58
C GLY A 57 -12.21 4.74 -9.58
N ARG A 58 -11.30 3.78 -9.47
CA ARG A 58 -11.39 2.71 -8.46
C ARG A 58 -11.13 3.27 -7.07
N VAL A 59 -11.82 2.72 -6.07
CA VAL A 59 -11.61 3.08 -4.67
C VAL A 59 -10.89 1.95 -3.96
N VAL A 60 -9.82 2.30 -3.26
CA VAL A 60 -9.11 1.39 -2.36
C VAL A 60 -9.51 1.72 -0.93
N HIS A 61 -10.18 0.81 -0.28
CA HIS A 61 -10.60 0.95 1.11
C HIS A 61 -9.48 0.56 2.06
N GLY A 62 -9.37 1.29 3.16
CA GLY A 62 -8.34 1.05 4.16
C GLY A 62 -8.79 1.51 5.55
N ARG A 63 -7.82 1.71 6.41
CA ARG A 63 -7.98 2.29 7.76
C ARG A 63 -7.24 3.61 7.83
N PRO A 64 -7.65 4.53 8.71
CA PRO A 64 -6.83 5.69 9.03
C PRO A 64 -5.49 5.22 9.63
N GLN A 65 -4.48 6.03 9.49
CA GLN A 65 -3.21 5.79 10.18
C GLN A 65 -3.38 6.16 11.63
N ASP A 66 -3.31 5.17 12.53
CA ASP A 66 -3.22 5.41 13.96
C ASP A 66 -1.84 5.99 14.28
N ASP A 67 -1.77 7.19 14.80
CA ASP A 67 -0.55 7.75 15.36
C ASP A 67 -0.58 7.54 16.88
N PRO A 68 0.23 6.62 17.44
CA PRO A 68 0.27 6.39 18.87
C PRO A 68 0.76 7.59 19.67
N THR A 69 1.35 8.59 19.02
CA THR A 69 1.83 9.81 19.65
C THR A 69 0.71 10.86 19.78
N GLU A 70 -0.37 10.74 19.03
CA GLU A 70 -1.50 11.66 19.06
C GLU A 70 -2.71 11.11 19.86
N ALA A 71 -2.55 9.96 20.52
CA ALA A 71 -3.62 9.25 21.23
C ALA A 71 -4.23 10.01 22.43
N GLU A 72 -3.62 11.10 22.88
CA GLU A 72 -4.12 11.83 24.06
C GLU A 72 -4.86 13.14 23.75
N THR A 73 -4.83 13.69 22.55
CA THR A 73 -5.42 15.03 22.31
C THR A 73 -6.03 15.31 20.93
N ALA A 74 -6.09 14.40 20.00
CA ALA A 74 -6.53 14.73 18.64
C ALA A 74 -7.63 13.80 18.13
N ASP A 75 -8.67 14.41 17.63
CA ASP A 75 -9.63 13.84 16.69
C ASP A 75 -8.89 13.15 15.54
N HIS A 76 -8.84 11.80 15.55
CA HIS A 76 -8.12 10.96 14.57
C HIS A 76 -8.63 11.15 13.13
N SER A 77 -9.67 11.94 12.96
CA SER A 77 -10.24 12.37 11.68
C SER A 77 -9.57 13.62 11.09
N ALA A 78 -8.69 14.28 11.85
CA ALA A 78 -8.07 15.53 11.42
C ALA A 78 -7.15 15.32 10.21
N GLY A 79 -7.67 15.61 9.02
CA GLY A 79 -6.95 15.57 7.74
C GLY A 79 -7.50 14.61 6.70
N LEU A 80 -8.33 13.63 7.05
CA LEU A 80 -9.00 12.76 6.08
C LEU A 80 -10.32 13.36 5.61
N SER A 81 -10.25 14.50 4.93
CA SER A 81 -11.44 15.15 4.37
C SER A 81 -11.73 14.58 2.99
N PRO A 82 -12.97 14.16 2.69
CA PRO A 82 -13.36 13.71 1.36
C PRO A 82 -13.03 14.75 0.30
N GLY A 83 -12.43 14.30 -0.81
CA GLY A 83 -11.96 15.17 -1.89
C GLY A 83 -10.57 15.78 -1.71
N ALA A 84 -9.96 15.66 -0.52
CA ALA A 84 -8.58 16.09 -0.30
C ALA A 84 -7.58 15.10 -0.92
N PRO A 85 -6.39 15.58 -1.36
CA PRO A 85 -5.32 14.69 -1.79
C PRO A 85 -4.92 13.71 -0.69
N GLY A 86 -4.72 12.45 -1.06
CA GLY A 86 -4.33 11.41 -0.13
C GLY A 86 -3.48 10.34 -0.78
N VAL A 87 -2.97 9.44 0.07
CA VAL A 87 -2.23 8.26 -0.33
C VAL A 87 -2.74 7.03 0.41
N ALA A 88 -2.66 5.88 -0.25
CA ALA A 88 -2.86 4.59 0.38
C ALA A 88 -1.53 3.84 0.42
N LEU A 89 -1.13 3.43 1.61
CA LEU A 89 0.06 2.61 1.84
C LEU A 89 -0.36 1.15 1.83
N VAL A 90 0.18 0.39 0.89
CA VAL A 90 -0.17 -1.01 0.66
C VAL A 90 1.06 -1.89 0.84
N PRO A 91 1.18 -2.62 1.96
CA PRO A 91 2.25 -3.59 2.14
C PRO A 91 2.15 -4.73 1.12
N PRO A 92 3.27 -5.30 0.66
CA PRO A 92 3.24 -6.35 -0.35
C PRO A 92 2.57 -7.65 0.12
N ASP A 93 2.55 -7.94 1.41
CA ASP A 93 1.87 -9.08 2.01
C ASP A 93 0.36 -8.91 2.15
N ALA A 94 -0.14 -7.67 1.94
CA ALA A 94 -1.57 -7.38 1.88
C ALA A 94 -2.21 -7.76 0.54
N VAL A 95 -1.40 -8.07 -0.48
CA VAL A 95 -1.84 -8.27 -1.86
C VAL A 95 -1.85 -9.75 -2.23
N ALA A 96 -3.04 -10.26 -2.57
CA ALA A 96 -3.20 -11.59 -3.16
C ALA A 96 -3.43 -11.47 -4.67
N LEU A 97 -2.84 -12.39 -5.44
CA LEU A 97 -2.93 -12.39 -6.90
C LEU A 97 -3.84 -13.51 -7.38
N TYR A 98 -4.64 -13.23 -8.40
CA TYR A 98 -5.57 -14.16 -9.02
C TYR A 98 -5.47 -14.07 -10.54
N ARG A 99 -5.65 -15.21 -11.23
CA ARG A 99 -5.72 -15.26 -12.69
C ARG A 99 -7.05 -14.79 -13.25
N GLU A 100 -8.10 -15.05 -12.49
CA GLU A 100 -9.48 -14.74 -12.83
C GLU A 100 -10.07 -13.82 -11.78
N ALA A 101 -11.11 -13.08 -12.14
CA ALA A 101 -11.79 -12.23 -11.19
C ALA A 101 -12.26 -13.05 -9.98
N PRO A 102 -11.85 -12.65 -8.76
CA PRO A 102 -12.20 -13.42 -7.57
C PRO A 102 -13.71 -13.46 -7.38
N GLN A 103 -14.21 -14.63 -7.00
CA GLN A 103 -15.63 -14.79 -6.63
C GLN A 103 -15.88 -14.22 -5.23
N GLY A 104 -17.05 -13.67 -5.00
CA GLY A 104 -17.41 -13.02 -3.75
C GLY A 104 -17.40 -11.51 -3.85
N SER A 105 -17.25 -10.84 -2.72
CA SER A 105 -17.28 -9.36 -2.63
C SER A 105 -16.03 -8.82 -1.96
N PRO A 106 -14.82 -9.10 -2.44
CA PRO A 106 -13.64 -8.42 -1.90
C PRO A 106 -13.77 -6.93 -2.21
N ARG A 107 -13.51 -6.09 -1.20
CA ARG A 107 -13.70 -4.65 -1.34
C ARG A 107 -12.66 -3.98 -2.26
N ASN A 108 -11.45 -4.51 -2.25
CA ASN A 108 -10.34 -3.94 -3.03
C ASN A 108 -9.89 -4.95 -4.08
N VAL A 109 -10.38 -4.78 -5.30
CA VAL A 109 -9.94 -5.55 -6.47
C VAL A 109 -9.45 -4.59 -7.53
N LEU A 110 -8.18 -4.72 -7.90
CA LEU A 110 -7.54 -3.96 -8.96
C LEU A 110 -7.01 -4.91 -10.01
N THR A 111 -6.85 -4.43 -11.22
CA THR A 111 -6.16 -5.15 -12.29
C THR A 111 -4.77 -4.57 -12.45
N GLY A 112 -3.76 -5.41 -12.54
CA GLY A 112 -2.38 -5.00 -12.71
C GLY A 112 -1.65 -5.87 -13.74
N ARG A 113 -0.70 -5.24 -14.43
CA ARG A 113 0.21 -5.94 -15.34
C ARG A 113 1.52 -6.22 -14.63
N VAL A 114 1.98 -7.45 -14.69
CA VAL A 114 3.28 -7.85 -14.12
C VAL A 114 4.42 -7.20 -14.89
N THR A 115 5.26 -6.44 -14.21
CA THR A 115 6.41 -5.73 -14.78
C THR A 115 7.75 -6.32 -14.34
N GLY A 116 7.74 -7.22 -13.37
CA GLY A 116 8.95 -7.91 -12.93
C GLY A 116 8.69 -8.86 -11.77
N LEU A 117 9.59 -9.82 -11.64
CA LEU A 117 9.61 -10.78 -10.55
C LEU A 117 11.00 -10.82 -9.95
N GLU A 118 11.09 -10.76 -8.64
CA GLU A 118 12.34 -10.84 -7.90
C GLU A 118 12.23 -11.87 -6.79
N ARG A 119 13.05 -12.91 -6.84
CA ARG A 119 13.04 -13.98 -5.85
C ARG A 119 13.86 -13.58 -4.63
N SER A 120 13.29 -13.77 -3.45
CA SER A 120 13.96 -13.62 -2.16
C SER A 120 13.62 -14.83 -1.27
N GLY A 121 14.50 -15.80 -1.23
CA GLY A 121 14.28 -17.05 -0.51
C GLY A 121 13.07 -17.84 -1.05
N ALA A 122 12.11 -18.12 -0.18
CA ALA A 122 10.87 -18.82 -0.50
C ALA A 122 9.79 -17.92 -1.12
N LEU A 123 9.99 -16.60 -1.06
CA LEU A 123 9.06 -15.60 -1.56
C LEU A 123 9.54 -15.02 -2.90
N VAL A 124 8.58 -14.55 -3.67
CA VAL A 124 8.78 -13.79 -4.89
C VAL A 124 8.07 -12.46 -4.75
N SER A 125 8.80 -11.38 -4.92
CA SER A 125 8.23 -10.05 -5.07
C SER A 125 7.77 -9.87 -6.50
N VAL A 126 6.47 -9.71 -6.71
CA VAL A 126 5.87 -9.46 -8.02
C VAL A 126 5.58 -7.97 -8.11
N ARG A 127 6.25 -7.29 -9.05
CA ARG A 127 5.99 -5.88 -9.34
C ARG A 127 4.87 -5.77 -10.37
N LEU A 128 3.96 -4.87 -10.11
CA LEU A 128 2.74 -4.67 -10.89
C LEU A 128 2.58 -3.20 -11.26
N GLU A 129 2.19 -2.95 -12.48
CA GLU A 129 1.73 -1.65 -12.93
C GLU A 129 0.21 -1.68 -13.04
N LEU A 130 -0.43 -0.78 -12.32
CA LEU A 130 -1.88 -0.55 -12.34
C LEU A 130 -2.23 0.48 -13.43
N GLU A 131 -3.52 0.67 -13.65
CA GLU A 131 -4.03 1.74 -14.51
C GLU A 131 -3.47 3.11 -14.09
N LYS A 132 -3.25 3.98 -15.06
CA LYS A 132 -2.70 5.35 -14.87
C LYS A 132 -1.29 5.36 -14.26
N GLY A 133 -0.49 4.31 -14.48
CA GLY A 133 0.92 4.25 -14.11
C GLY A 133 1.20 4.09 -12.63
N GLN A 134 0.21 3.78 -11.81
CA GLN A 134 0.42 3.46 -10.40
C GLN A 134 1.12 2.11 -10.25
N ARG A 135 1.90 1.94 -9.21
CA ARG A 135 2.68 0.73 -8.97
C ARG A 135 2.28 0.04 -7.69
N LEU A 136 2.29 -1.28 -7.73
CA LEU A 136 1.98 -2.15 -6.61
C LEU A 136 2.99 -3.28 -6.57
N SER A 137 3.26 -3.82 -5.38
CA SER A 137 4.06 -5.03 -5.21
C SER A 137 3.27 -6.06 -4.39
N ALA A 138 3.42 -7.32 -4.77
CA ALA A 138 2.85 -8.44 -4.04
C ALA A 138 3.95 -9.40 -3.62
N ALA A 139 3.92 -9.87 -2.37
CA ALA A 139 4.79 -10.92 -1.88
C ALA A 139 4.03 -12.26 -1.94
N VAL A 140 4.47 -13.15 -2.80
CA VAL A 140 3.84 -14.46 -3.03
C VAL A 140 4.87 -15.58 -2.93
N THR A 141 4.44 -16.80 -2.71
CA THR A 141 5.34 -17.96 -2.71
C THR A 141 5.75 -18.32 -4.14
N ALA A 142 6.94 -18.92 -4.29
CA ALA A 142 7.38 -19.42 -5.59
C ALA A 142 6.42 -20.48 -6.17
N GLY A 143 5.78 -21.28 -5.31
CA GLY A 143 4.73 -22.22 -5.72
C GLY A 143 3.53 -21.52 -6.33
N ALA A 144 3.05 -20.44 -5.70
CA ALA A 144 1.92 -19.65 -6.22
C ALA A 144 2.25 -19.02 -7.59
N VAL A 145 3.48 -18.53 -7.78
CA VAL A 145 3.93 -18.00 -9.08
C VAL A 145 3.81 -19.08 -10.16
N ALA A 146 4.25 -20.30 -9.88
CA ALA A 146 4.19 -21.42 -10.82
C ALA A 146 2.75 -21.86 -11.11
N GLU A 147 1.93 -22.04 -10.07
CA GLU A 147 0.52 -22.48 -10.21
C GLU A 147 -0.33 -21.46 -10.97
N LEU A 148 -0.14 -20.19 -10.66
CA LEU A 148 -0.86 -19.10 -11.32
C LEU A 148 -0.26 -18.74 -12.69
N GLY A 149 0.91 -19.27 -13.03
CA GLY A 149 1.61 -18.94 -14.27
C GLY A 149 1.92 -17.45 -14.38
N ILE A 150 2.34 -16.83 -13.26
CA ILE A 150 2.67 -15.41 -13.21
C ILE A 150 3.97 -15.19 -13.98
N ALA A 151 3.94 -14.30 -14.95
CA ALA A 151 5.08 -13.93 -15.79
C ALA A 151 4.99 -12.46 -16.19
N GLU A 152 6.13 -11.87 -16.54
CA GLU A 152 6.15 -10.49 -17.03
C GLU A 152 5.23 -10.31 -18.25
N GLY A 153 4.54 -9.17 -18.28
CA GLY A 153 3.57 -8.83 -19.30
C GLY A 153 2.17 -9.40 -19.08
N ARG A 154 2.00 -10.34 -18.15
CA ARG A 154 0.67 -10.87 -17.82
C ARG A 154 -0.16 -9.91 -17.00
N GLU A 155 -1.45 -9.93 -17.26
CA GLU A 155 -2.45 -9.24 -16.46
C GLU A 155 -2.97 -10.18 -15.37
N VAL A 156 -3.11 -9.66 -14.16
CA VAL A 156 -3.59 -10.39 -12.99
C VAL A 156 -4.55 -9.51 -12.19
N TYR A 157 -5.42 -10.16 -11.42
CA TYR A 157 -6.26 -9.47 -10.44
C TYR A 157 -5.52 -9.39 -9.10
N CYS A 158 -5.51 -8.20 -8.53
CA CYS A 158 -4.91 -7.92 -7.24
C CYS A 158 -6.02 -7.69 -6.21
N VAL A 159 -6.13 -8.57 -5.24
CA VAL A 159 -7.03 -8.41 -4.09
C VAL A 159 -6.23 -7.89 -2.92
N ILE A 160 -6.63 -6.75 -2.38
CA ILE A 160 -5.88 -6.09 -1.30
C ILE A 160 -6.72 -6.13 -0.02
N LYS A 161 -6.12 -6.62 1.05
CA LYS A 161 -6.77 -6.68 2.38
C LYS A 161 -6.91 -5.27 2.94
N ALA A 162 -8.14 -4.78 3.02
CA ALA A 162 -8.44 -3.42 3.48
C ALA A 162 -7.90 -3.15 4.90
N VAL A 163 -7.91 -4.13 5.79
CA VAL A 163 -7.39 -3.99 7.16
C VAL A 163 -5.88 -3.76 7.24
N GLN A 164 -5.15 -4.03 6.17
CA GLN A 164 -3.71 -3.80 6.07
C GLN A 164 -3.35 -2.55 5.27
N VAL A 165 -4.32 -1.91 4.62
CA VAL A 165 -4.14 -0.65 3.90
C VAL A 165 -4.29 0.51 4.86
N ARG A 166 -3.37 1.47 4.80
CA ARG A 166 -3.46 2.73 5.54
C ARG A 166 -3.72 3.87 4.59
N VAL A 167 -4.77 4.63 4.84
CA VAL A 167 -5.11 5.82 4.08
C VAL A 167 -4.68 7.04 4.87
N VAL A 168 -3.91 7.92 4.23
CA VAL A 168 -3.27 9.08 4.86
C VAL A 168 -3.53 10.31 4.00
N ALA A 169 -3.81 11.45 4.63
CA ALA A 169 -3.84 12.72 3.92
C ALA A 169 -2.43 13.06 3.40
N GLN A 170 -2.34 13.50 2.15
CA GLN A 170 -1.09 13.98 1.59
C GLN A 170 -0.80 15.36 2.19
N ARG A 171 0.28 15.45 2.98
CA ARG A 171 0.78 16.75 3.43
C ARG A 171 1.61 17.35 2.31
N GLY A 172 1.25 18.54 1.94
CA GLY A 172 1.97 19.33 0.93
C GLY A 172 3.40 19.67 1.36
#